data_48f97f389408fc536449e7594c7e4e27
#
_entry.id   48f97f389408fc536449e7594c7e4e27
#
_cell.length_a   1.000
_cell.length_b   1.000
_cell.length_c   1.000
_cell.angle_alpha   90.00
_cell.angle_beta   90.00
_cell.angle_gamma   90.00
#
_symmetry.space_group_name_H-M   'P 1'
#
loop_
_entity.id
_entity.type
_entity.pdbx_description
1 polymer ?
#
loop_
_entity_poly.entity_id
_entity_poly.type
_entity_poly.pdbx_seq_one_letter_code
_entity_poly.pdbx_strand_id
1 'polypeptide(L)'
;MFKKIFIIITSFIFFSTALSEEIFLSLKKDKVNVRYGPSFEFPVKFVYKKIDLPIKQIDKKENWRRIKDFKNNSGWIHSSQLKRINSTIPLNDKILFDKPTIFSKPVAKIKKGRVLIVQDCQNNWCEVKTDNFKGWIENSNLWGEVK
;
A
#
# COMPACT_ATOMS: atom_id res chain seq x y z
N MET A 1 68.69 9.78 7.23
CA MET A 1 67.55 10.25 6.43
C MET A 1 66.38 9.27 6.67
N PHE A 2 65.46 9.59 7.57
CA PHE A 2 64.28 8.75 7.79
C PHE A 2 63.12 9.31 6.98
N LYS A 3 62.64 8.58 5.95
CA LYS A 3 61.45 8.89 5.21
C LYS A 3 60.24 8.53 6.03
N LYS A 4 59.46 9.52 6.50
CA LYS A 4 58.16 9.32 7.14
C LYS A 4 57.15 8.93 6.07
N ILE A 5 56.69 7.69 6.10
CA ILE A 5 55.57 7.24 5.24
C ILE A 5 54.28 7.69 5.94
N PHE A 6 53.55 8.61 5.30
CA PHE A 6 52.22 9.07 5.70
C PHE A 6 51.21 8.09 5.13
N ILE A 7 50.64 7.21 5.98
CA ILE A 7 49.55 6.32 5.59
C ILE A 7 48.26 7.12 5.73
N ILE A 8 47.67 7.52 4.60
CA ILE A 8 46.35 8.13 4.54
C ILE A 8 45.33 6.98 4.61
N ILE A 9 44.72 6.81 5.78
CA ILE A 9 43.56 5.89 5.96
C ILE A 9 42.32 6.62 5.45
N THR A 10 41.92 6.36 4.20
CA THR A 10 40.63 6.77 3.66
C THR A 10 39.53 5.93 4.30
N SER A 11 38.87 6.49 5.31
CA SER A 11 37.68 5.89 5.90
C SER A 11 36.52 5.95 4.90
N PHE A 12 36.20 4.81 4.30
CA PHE A 12 35.01 4.65 3.46
C PHE A 12 33.79 4.56 4.37
N ILE A 13 33.07 5.66 4.52
CA ILE A 13 31.77 5.68 5.20
C ILE A 13 30.75 5.05 4.27
N PHE A 14 30.42 3.78 4.51
CA PHE A 14 29.26 3.15 3.86
C PHE A 14 27.98 3.79 4.41
N PHE A 15 27.37 4.69 3.64
CA PHE A 15 26.01 5.12 3.87
C PHE A 15 25.10 3.94 3.54
N SER A 16 24.72 3.18 4.55
CA SER A 16 23.66 2.18 4.43
C SER A 16 22.35 2.92 4.31
N THR A 17 21.82 3.06 3.09
CA THR A 17 20.44 3.51 2.88
C THR A 17 19.52 2.39 3.34
N ALA A 18 19.03 2.49 4.56
CA ALA A 18 17.95 1.63 5.02
C ALA A 18 16.73 1.94 4.14
N LEU A 19 16.40 1.03 3.23
CA LEU A 19 15.12 1.05 2.52
C LEU A 19 14.03 0.84 3.57
N SER A 20 13.31 1.90 3.91
CA SER A 20 12.15 1.82 4.78
C SER A 20 11.08 1.03 4.04
N GLU A 21 10.71 -0.14 4.60
CA GLU A 21 9.64 -0.98 4.05
C GLU A 21 8.32 -0.22 4.13
N GLU A 22 7.62 -0.10 2.99
CA GLU A 22 6.30 0.52 2.94
C GLU A 22 5.27 -0.36 3.63
N ILE A 23 4.54 0.20 4.59
CA ILE A 23 3.50 -0.50 5.33
C ILE A 23 2.14 -0.13 4.76
N PHE A 24 1.49 -1.11 4.14
CA PHE A 24 0.10 -1.01 3.71
C PHE A 24 -0.84 -1.74 4.65
N LEU A 25 -2.01 -1.15 4.87
CA LEU A 25 -3.10 -1.67 5.68
C LEU A 25 -4.41 -1.53 4.92
N SER A 26 -5.44 -2.24 5.33
CA SER A 26 -6.79 -2.06 4.81
C SER A 26 -7.74 -1.54 5.88
N LEU A 27 -8.73 -0.76 5.48
CA LEU A 27 -9.81 -0.34 6.38
C LEU A 27 -10.65 -1.54 6.80
N LYS A 28 -10.90 -1.67 8.09
CA LYS A 28 -11.63 -2.77 8.68
C LYS A 28 -13.15 -2.57 8.58
N LYS A 29 -13.60 -1.33 8.42
CA LYS A 29 -15.02 -0.94 8.45
C LYS A 29 -15.39 -0.12 7.22
N ASP A 30 -16.68 -0.08 6.94
CA ASP A 30 -17.27 0.69 5.85
C ASP A 30 -17.37 2.20 6.13
N LYS A 31 -17.19 2.58 7.40
CA LYS A 31 -17.14 4.00 7.82
C LYS A 31 -16.00 4.20 8.80
N VAL A 32 -15.01 5.02 8.43
CA VAL A 32 -13.81 5.29 9.22
C VAL A 32 -13.54 6.78 9.28
N ASN A 33 -13.52 7.33 10.49
CA ASN A 33 -13.17 8.72 10.72
C ASN A 33 -11.66 8.93 10.61
N VAL A 34 -11.26 9.92 9.82
CA VAL A 34 -9.89 10.41 9.70
C VAL A 34 -9.82 11.76 10.39
N ARG A 35 -8.87 11.90 11.32
CA ARG A 35 -8.74 13.09 12.14
C ARG A 35 -7.50 13.91 11.80
N TYR A 36 -7.51 15.18 12.24
CA TYR A 36 -6.36 16.06 12.06
C TYR A 36 -5.14 15.69 12.90
N GLY A 37 -5.33 14.93 13.98
CA GLY A 37 -4.26 14.54 14.90
C GLY A 37 -4.53 13.21 15.59
N PRO A 38 -3.53 12.67 16.31
CA PRO A 38 -3.53 11.34 16.91
C PRO A 38 -4.25 11.30 18.27
N SER A 39 -5.51 11.72 18.31
CA SER A 39 -6.37 11.68 19.51
C SER A 39 -7.83 11.83 19.10
N PHE A 40 -8.75 11.32 19.92
CA PHE A 40 -10.19 11.53 19.74
C PHE A 40 -10.63 12.98 19.97
N GLU A 41 -9.80 13.81 20.59
CA GLU A 41 -10.04 15.25 20.81
C GLU A 41 -9.84 16.07 19.53
N PHE A 42 -9.05 15.58 18.59
CA PHE A 42 -8.89 16.24 17.29
C PHE A 42 -10.14 16.10 16.45
N PRO A 43 -10.57 17.15 15.75
CA PRO A 43 -11.74 17.09 14.89
C PRO A 43 -11.56 16.10 13.75
N VAL A 44 -12.68 15.57 13.26
CA VAL A 44 -12.73 14.74 12.06
C VAL A 44 -12.40 15.62 10.84
N LYS A 45 -11.42 15.20 10.06
CA LYS A 45 -10.99 15.87 8.84
C LYS A 45 -11.87 15.45 7.67
N PHE A 46 -12.09 14.14 7.52
CA PHE A 46 -12.98 13.50 6.55
C PHE A 46 -13.31 12.07 6.99
N VAL A 47 -14.23 11.44 6.27
CA VAL A 47 -14.70 10.08 6.56
C VAL A 47 -14.52 9.21 5.32
N TYR A 48 -13.84 8.06 5.47
CA TYR A 48 -13.88 7.03 4.46
C TYR A 48 -15.18 6.22 4.57
N LYS A 49 -15.76 5.90 3.43
CA LYS A 49 -17.00 5.10 3.32
C LYS A 49 -16.79 3.86 2.44
N LYS A 50 -15.63 3.25 2.51
CA LYS A 50 -15.30 2.06 1.73
C LYS A 50 -14.50 1.07 2.57
N ILE A 51 -15.12 -0.06 2.90
CA ILE A 51 -14.42 -1.20 3.51
C ILE A 51 -13.32 -1.70 2.59
N ASP A 52 -12.27 -2.27 3.17
CA ASP A 52 -11.11 -2.81 2.46
C ASP A 52 -10.29 -1.79 1.67
N LEU A 53 -10.55 -0.49 1.81
CA LEU A 53 -9.73 0.53 1.17
C LEU A 53 -8.27 0.37 1.59
N PRO A 54 -7.32 0.13 0.66
CA PRO A 54 -5.90 0.05 0.98
C PRO A 54 -5.34 1.45 1.24
N ILE A 55 -4.65 1.58 2.34
CA ILE A 55 -3.97 2.81 2.76
C ILE A 55 -2.53 2.53 3.16
N LYS A 56 -1.67 3.52 2.99
CA LYS A 56 -0.28 3.46 3.41
C LYS A 56 -0.10 4.13 4.75
N GLN A 57 0.53 3.44 5.68
CA GLN A 57 0.96 4.04 6.94
C GLN A 57 2.22 4.88 6.70
N ILE A 58 2.19 6.15 7.10
CA ILE A 58 3.32 7.07 6.96
C ILE A 58 3.90 7.51 8.30
N ASP A 59 3.14 7.36 9.39
CA ASP A 59 3.59 7.67 10.74
C ASP A 59 2.78 6.89 11.77
N LYS A 60 3.26 6.85 13.01
CA LYS A 60 2.65 6.11 14.12
C LYS A 60 2.85 6.87 15.42
N LYS A 61 1.79 7.01 16.21
CA LYS A 61 1.84 7.50 17.58
C LYS A 61 0.87 6.71 18.44
N GLU A 62 1.39 5.90 19.38
CA GLU A 62 0.58 5.02 20.24
C GLU A 62 -0.40 4.15 19.43
N ASN A 63 -1.69 4.23 19.69
CA ASN A 63 -2.74 3.51 18.97
C ASN A 63 -3.25 4.25 17.72
N TRP A 64 -2.53 5.26 17.25
CA TRP A 64 -2.88 6.04 16.09
C TRP A 64 -1.90 5.81 14.95
N ARG A 65 -2.42 5.83 13.73
CA ARG A 65 -1.65 5.69 12.49
C ARG A 65 -1.95 6.90 11.60
N ARG A 66 -0.90 7.61 11.22
CA ARG A 66 -1.01 8.57 10.13
C ARG A 66 -0.97 7.83 8.83
N ILE A 67 -1.99 8.04 8.02
CA ILE A 67 -2.17 7.30 6.77
C ILE A 67 -2.22 8.24 5.57
N LYS A 68 -2.01 7.66 4.41
CA LYS A 68 -2.14 8.29 3.13
C LYS A 68 -2.88 7.35 2.18
N ASP A 69 -3.85 7.87 1.42
CA ASP A 69 -4.55 7.10 0.39
C ASP A 69 -3.94 7.28 -1.00
N PHE A 70 -4.46 6.55 -1.99
CA PHE A 70 -3.97 6.60 -3.38
C PHE A 70 -4.21 7.94 -4.08
N LYS A 71 -5.06 8.81 -3.55
CA LYS A 71 -5.31 10.18 -3.99
C LYS A 71 -4.50 11.22 -3.23
N ASN A 72 -3.56 10.77 -2.38
CA ASN A 72 -2.70 11.63 -1.56
C ASN A 72 -3.40 12.36 -0.40
N ASN A 73 -4.61 11.97 -0.01
CA ASN A 73 -5.23 12.45 1.21
C ASN A 73 -4.59 11.79 2.41
N SER A 74 -4.38 12.54 3.49
CA SER A 74 -3.76 12.04 4.70
C SER A 74 -4.45 12.52 5.97
N GLY A 75 -4.25 11.78 7.05
CA GLY A 75 -4.74 12.09 8.38
C GLY A 75 -4.52 10.91 9.33
N TRP A 76 -5.12 10.99 10.51
CA TRP A 76 -4.91 10.04 11.58
C TRP A 76 -6.13 9.14 11.79
N ILE A 77 -5.88 7.84 11.85
CA ILE A 77 -6.88 6.80 12.09
C ILE A 77 -6.48 6.01 13.33
N HIS A 78 -7.45 5.67 14.18
CA HIS A 78 -7.21 4.78 15.30
C HIS A 78 -6.95 3.34 14.78
N SER A 79 -5.98 2.66 15.37
CA SER A 79 -5.54 1.33 14.90
C SER A 79 -6.64 0.26 14.92
N SER A 80 -7.65 0.41 15.77
CA SER A 80 -8.82 -0.48 15.80
C SER A 80 -9.66 -0.49 14.52
N GLN A 81 -9.50 0.54 13.66
CA GLN A 81 -10.20 0.67 12.38
C GLN A 81 -9.43 0.04 11.21
N LEU A 82 -8.25 -0.51 11.48
CA LEU A 82 -7.31 -1.02 10.50
C LEU A 82 -7.13 -2.52 10.65
N LYS A 83 -6.82 -3.18 9.55
CA LYS A 83 -6.45 -4.60 9.50
C LYS A 83 -5.29 -4.82 8.55
N ARG A 84 -4.73 -6.04 8.57
CA ARG A 84 -3.73 -6.46 7.59
C ARG A 84 -4.25 -6.21 6.18
N ILE A 85 -3.36 -5.76 5.29
CA ILE A 85 -3.67 -5.54 3.89
C ILE A 85 -4.23 -6.79 3.21
N ASN A 86 -5.37 -6.66 2.55
CA ASN A 86 -6.04 -7.72 1.79
C ASN A 86 -6.55 -7.25 0.43
N SER A 87 -6.18 -6.04 0.04
CA SER A 87 -6.76 -5.35 -1.12
C SER A 87 -5.73 -4.54 -1.85
N THR A 88 -6.03 -4.21 -3.08
CA THR A 88 -5.23 -3.32 -3.93
C THR A 88 -6.13 -2.44 -4.78
N ILE A 89 -5.58 -1.34 -5.28
CA ILE A 89 -6.25 -0.43 -6.23
C ILE A 89 -5.38 -0.28 -7.46
N PRO A 90 -5.88 -0.58 -8.66
CA PRO A 90 -5.16 -0.29 -9.90
C PRO A 90 -5.06 1.23 -10.11
N LEU A 91 -3.87 1.71 -10.43
CA LEU A 91 -3.58 3.12 -10.72
C LEU A 91 -3.81 3.48 -12.19
N ASN A 92 -4.07 2.49 -13.02
CA ASN A 92 -4.53 2.60 -14.40
C ASN A 92 -5.58 1.53 -14.68
N ASP A 93 -6.34 1.67 -15.77
CA ASP A 93 -7.29 0.64 -16.20
C ASP A 93 -6.56 -0.67 -16.50
N LYS A 94 -7.15 -1.80 -16.10
CA LYS A 94 -6.61 -3.15 -16.29
C LYS A 94 -7.63 -4.09 -16.88
N ILE A 95 -7.12 -5.11 -17.56
CA ILE A 95 -7.94 -6.25 -17.98
C ILE A 95 -7.81 -7.34 -16.91
N LEU A 96 -8.96 -7.87 -16.52
CA LEU A 96 -9.07 -9.04 -15.68
C LEU A 96 -9.10 -10.27 -16.59
N PHE A 97 -8.21 -11.22 -16.37
CA PHE A 97 -8.08 -12.43 -17.17
C PHE A 97 -8.54 -13.67 -16.38
N ASP A 98 -8.98 -14.69 -17.11
CA ASP A 98 -9.38 -15.96 -16.52
C ASP A 98 -8.19 -16.75 -15.90
N LYS A 99 -7.00 -16.59 -16.47
CA LYS A 99 -5.75 -17.21 -16.03
C LYS A 99 -4.62 -16.18 -15.98
N PRO A 100 -3.53 -16.46 -15.23
CA PRO A 100 -2.41 -15.52 -15.07
C PRO A 100 -1.54 -15.42 -16.33
N THR A 101 -2.13 -15.08 -17.45
CA THR A 101 -1.46 -14.84 -18.73
C THR A 101 -2.31 -13.91 -19.61
N ILE A 102 -1.66 -13.04 -20.36
CA ILE A 102 -2.31 -12.15 -21.33
C ILE A 102 -2.97 -12.90 -22.51
N PHE A 103 -2.62 -14.17 -22.69
CA PHE A 103 -3.18 -15.04 -23.75
C PHE A 103 -4.46 -15.77 -23.33
N SER A 104 -4.87 -15.63 -22.06
CA SER A 104 -6.11 -16.22 -21.59
C SER A 104 -7.32 -15.33 -21.93
N LYS A 105 -8.51 -15.85 -21.68
CA LYS A 105 -9.76 -15.14 -21.94
C LYS A 105 -9.88 -13.90 -21.05
N PRO A 106 -10.11 -12.71 -21.60
CA PRO A 106 -10.48 -11.54 -20.82
C PRO A 106 -11.86 -11.72 -20.21
N VAL A 107 -11.98 -11.44 -18.91
CA VAL A 107 -13.21 -11.56 -18.12
C VAL A 107 -13.93 -10.22 -18.00
N ALA A 108 -13.19 -9.17 -17.70
CA ALA A 108 -13.73 -7.83 -17.50
C ALA A 108 -12.64 -6.75 -17.64
N LYS A 109 -13.08 -5.53 -17.88
CA LYS A 109 -12.24 -4.33 -17.76
C LYS A 109 -12.42 -3.73 -16.36
N ILE A 110 -11.32 -3.54 -15.65
CA ILE A 110 -11.29 -2.95 -14.33
C ILE A 110 -10.82 -1.50 -14.46
N LYS A 111 -11.66 -0.58 -14.04
CA LYS A 111 -11.31 0.85 -14.01
C LYS A 111 -10.32 1.17 -12.90
N LYS A 112 -9.39 2.10 -13.17
CA LYS A 112 -8.50 2.66 -12.14
C LYS A 112 -9.30 3.15 -10.93
N GLY A 113 -8.73 2.99 -9.74
CA GLY A 113 -9.36 3.43 -8.50
C GLY A 113 -10.32 2.43 -7.85
N ARG A 114 -10.60 1.31 -8.48
CA ARG A 114 -11.48 0.28 -7.92
C ARG A 114 -10.74 -0.56 -6.87
N VAL A 115 -11.38 -0.76 -5.72
CA VAL A 115 -10.85 -1.67 -4.69
C VAL A 115 -11.04 -3.11 -5.14
N LEU A 116 -9.94 -3.87 -5.14
CA LEU A 116 -9.91 -5.29 -5.49
C LEU A 116 -9.42 -6.08 -4.28
N ILE A 117 -10.12 -7.15 -3.93
CA ILE A 117 -9.69 -8.06 -2.89
C ILE A 117 -8.71 -9.05 -3.49
N VAL A 118 -7.51 -9.13 -2.91
CA VAL A 118 -6.46 -10.03 -3.35
C VAL A 118 -6.66 -11.39 -2.72
N GLN A 119 -6.71 -12.42 -3.55
CA GLN A 119 -6.84 -13.82 -3.11
C GLN A 119 -5.47 -14.51 -3.06
N ASP A 120 -4.66 -14.31 -4.09
CA ASP A 120 -3.34 -14.90 -4.24
C ASP A 120 -2.50 -14.06 -5.19
N CYS A 121 -1.19 -14.02 -4.99
CA CYS A 121 -0.24 -13.42 -5.92
C CYS A 121 0.87 -14.43 -6.21
N GLN A 122 1.16 -14.65 -7.47
CA GLN A 122 2.24 -15.52 -7.93
C GLN A 122 2.95 -14.88 -9.12
N ASN A 123 4.27 -14.81 -9.05
CA ASN A 123 5.09 -14.12 -10.06
C ASN A 123 4.61 -12.68 -10.28
N ASN A 124 4.27 -12.33 -11.51
CA ASN A 124 3.81 -10.99 -11.89
C ASN A 124 2.29 -10.85 -11.95
N TRP A 125 1.53 -11.77 -11.36
CA TRP A 125 0.07 -11.83 -11.41
C TRP A 125 -0.55 -11.93 -10.03
N CYS A 126 -1.69 -11.28 -9.86
CA CYS A 126 -2.53 -11.44 -8.67
C CYS A 126 -3.94 -11.87 -9.06
N GLU A 127 -4.44 -12.91 -8.39
CA GLU A 127 -5.85 -13.27 -8.42
C GLU A 127 -6.61 -12.31 -7.52
N VAL A 128 -7.60 -11.64 -8.10
CA VAL A 128 -8.40 -10.63 -7.42
C VAL A 128 -9.89 -10.89 -7.60
N LYS A 129 -10.65 -10.38 -6.64
CA LYS A 129 -12.11 -10.47 -6.63
C LYS A 129 -12.72 -9.07 -6.52
N THR A 130 -13.76 -8.84 -7.30
CA THR A 130 -14.71 -7.73 -7.14
C THR A 130 -16.08 -8.31 -6.78
N ASP A 131 -17.10 -7.44 -6.62
CA ASP A 131 -18.46 -7.90 -6.30
C ASP A 131 -19.01 -8.90 -7.33
N ASN A 132 -18.67 -8.74 -8.61
CA ASN A 132 -19.26 -9.48 -9.71
C ASN A 132 -18.26 -10.39 -10.45
N PHE A 133 -16.95 -10.21 -10.26
CA PHE A 133 -15.94 -10.87 -11.06
C PHE A 133 -14.79 -11.38 -10.20
N LYS A 134 -14.20 -12.47 -10.63
CA LYS A 134 -12.95 -13.02 -10.11
C LYS A 134 -12.02 -13.34 -11.28
N GLY A 135 -10.74 -13.07 -11.13
CA GLY A 135 -9.73 -13.38 -12.13
C GLY A 135 -8.37 -12.82 -11.82
N TRP A 136 -7.52 -12.75 -12.82
CA TRP A 136 -6.11 -12.40 -12.70
C TRP A 136 -5.80 -11.06 -13.34
N ILE A 137 -5.03 -10.24 -12.66
CA ILE A 137 -4.46 -8.99 -13.18
C ILE A 137 -2.94 -9.01 -13.08
N GLU A 138 -2.28 -8.26 -13.95
CA GLU A 138 -0.84 -8.03 -13.82
C GLU A 138 -0.54 -7.24 -12.55
N ASN A 139 0.46 -7.71 -11.78
CA ASN A 139 0.92 -7.11 -10.54
C ASN A 139 1.88 -5.95 -10.82
N SER A 140 1.41 -4.96 -11.52
CA SER A 140 2.14 -3.73 -11.81
C SER A 140 1.21 -2.53 -11.68
N ASN A 141 1.77 -1.38 -11.27
CA ASN A 141 1.02 -0.14 -11.14
C ASN A 141 -0.23 -0.29 -10.27
N LEU A 142 -0.02 -0.89 -9.09
CA LEU A 142 -1.02 -1.11 -8.06
C LEU A 142 -0.70 -0.30 -6.80
N TRP A 143 -1.71 0.19 -6.14
CA TRP A 143 -1.64 0.75 -4.80
C TRP A 143 -2.09 -0.29 -3.79
N GLY A 144 -1.26 -0.56 -2.79
CA GLY A 144 -1.47 -1.63 -1.83
C GLY A 144 -0.71 -2.89 -2.23
N GLU A 145 0.37 -3.18 -1.52
CA GLU A 145 1.16 -4.39 -1.72
C GLU A 145 0.68 -5.46 -0.75
N VAL A 146 0.12 -6.53 -1.29
CA VAL A 146 -0.26 -7.73 -0.53
C VAL A 146 0.87 -8.74 -0.67
N LYS A 147 1.47 -9.10 0.46
CA LYS A 147 2.55 -10.10 0.55
C LYS A 147 1.99 -11.44 0.97
#